data_d824323f5a5a207f60df47c05514a173
#
_entry.id   d824323f5a5a207f60df47c05514a173
#
_cell.length_a   1.000
_cell.length_b   1.000
_cell.length_c   1.000
_cell.angle_alpha   90.00
_cell.angle_beta   90.00
_cell.angle_gamma   90.00
#
_symmetry.space_group_name_H-M   'P 1'
#
loop_
_entity.id
_entity.type
_entity.pdbx_description
1 polymer ?
#
loop_
_entity_poly.entity_id
_entity_poly.type
_entity_poly.pdbx_seq_one_letter_code
_entity_poly.pdbx_strand_id
1 'polypeptide(L)'
;ERLIWDDESVFGPSPNWGDWRNGPGVDARVREVLEAAETLVRDRLAAYGRGAARYGLIHADMRLANLLIDGGDTRLIDFDDCGFGWFMYDFAAGISFMEEHPQVPALREAWLDGYRAVRPLDREDEVEIDSFIMLRRMALLAWTGSHAGTDLARSQAPHFAAGTARLAEAYLA
;
A
#
# COMPACT_ATOMS: atom_id res chain seq x y z
N GLU A 1 -17.39 -9.57 9.85
CA GLU A 1 -17.42 -8.68 8.69
C GLU A 1 -15.98 -8.53 8.17
N ARG A 2 -15.75 -8.56 6.83
CA ARG A 2 -14.41 -8.43 6.29
C ARG A 2 -14.04 -6.95 6.16
N LEU A 3 -12.76 -6.64 6.33
CA LEU A 3 -12.21 -5.31 6.10
C LEU A 3 -12.38 -4.87 4.64
N ILE A 4 -12.36 -3.58 4.41
CA ILE A 4 -12.31 -2.96 3.10
C ILE A 4 -10.99 -2.18 3.01
N TRP A 5 -10.28 -2.35 1.89
CA TRP A 5 -9.02 -1.71 1.59
C TRP A 5 -9.16 -0.87 0.32
N ASP A 6 -9.71 0.30 0.49
CA ASP A 6 -9.94 1.26 -0.58
C ASP A 6 -9.60 2.69 -0.14
N ASP A 7 -9.81 3.66 -1.00
CA ASP A 7 -9.55 5.06 -0.73
C ASP A 7 -10.38 5.62 0.44
N GLU A 8 -11.64 5.17 0.60
CA GLU A 8 -12.48 5.58 1.74
C GLU A 8 -12.01 4.97 3.08
N SER A 9 -11.55 3.72 3.06
CA SER A 9 -11.02 3.06 4.25
C SER A 9 -9.64 3.57 4.67
N VAL A 10 -8.94 4.32 3.81
CA VAL A 10 -7.64 4.93 4.09
C VAL A 10 -7.75 6.44 4.31
N PHE A 11 -8.56 7.15 3.53
CA PHE A 11 -8.63 8.61 3.52
C PHE A 11 -9.99 9.18 3.96
N GLY A 12 -11.00 8.34 4.16
CA GLY A 12 -12.34 8.74 4.54
C GLY A 12 -12.43 9.23 5.98
N PRO A 13 -13.65 9.49 6.47
CA PRO A 13 -13.87 10.06 7.81
C PRO A 13 -13.59 9.09 8.96
N SER A 14 -13.49 7.78 8.68
CA SER A 14 -13.18 6.76 9.68
C SER A 14 -12.20 5.73 9.09
N PRO A 15 -10.94 6.13 8.85
CA PRO A 15 -9.97 5.26 8.19
C PRO A 15 -9.54 4.12 9.13
N ASN A 16 -9.21 2.94 8.55
CA ASN A 16 -8.90 1.71 9.28
C ASN A 16 -7.82 1.89 10.35
N TRP A 17 -6.78 2.67 10.06
CA TRP A 17 -5.63 2.89 10.96
C TRP A 17 -5.49 4.33 11.45
N GLY A 18 -6.49 5.17 11.19
CA GLY A 18 -6.48 6.59 11.56
C GLY A 18 -6.07 7.51 10.40
N ASP A 19 -6.18 8.81 10.64
CA ASP A 19 -5.83 9.83 9.66
C ASP A 19 -4.31 10.01 9.58
N TRP A 20 -3.73 9.85 8.40
CA TRP A 20 -2.31 10.01 8.14
C TRP A 20 -1.79 11.42 8.50
N ARG A 21 -2.67 12.44 8.52
CA ARG A 21 -2.34 13.81 8.93
C ARG A 21 -1.87 13.90 10.37
N ASN A 22 -2.24 12.93 11.19
CA ASN A 22 -1.81 12.79 12.58
C ASN A 22 -0.60 11.85 12.73
N GLY A 23 -0.03 11.37 11.62
CA GLY A 23 1.14 10.50 11.62
C GLY A 23 2.37 11.19 12.19
N PRO A 24 3.27 10.45 12.86
CA PRO A 24 4.50 11.00 13.40
C PRO A 24 5.37 11.65 12.31
N GLY A 25 5.84 12.88 12.56
CA GLY A 25 6.70 13.62 11.63
C GLY A 25 5.98 14.32 10.49
N VAL A 26 4.66 14.36 10.48
CA VAL A 26 3.86 15.10 9.50
C VAL A 26 3.86 16.58 9.88
N ASP A 27 4.75 17.35 9.28
CA ASP A 27 4.78 18.81 9.34
C ASP A 27 3.95 19.45 8.22
N ALA A 28 3.97 20.80 8.13
CA ALA A 28 3.21 21.54 7.13
C ALA A 28 3.62 21.20 5.68
N ARG A 29 4.94 21.01 5.43
CA ARG A 29 5.46 20.67 4.10
C ARG A 29 5.05 19.26 3.69
N VAL A 30 5.23 18.30 4.59
CA VAL A 30 4.81 16.90 4.35
C VAL A 30 3.32 16.85 4.07
N ARG A 31 2.52 17.57 4.86
CA ARG A 31 1.07 17.64 4.68
C ARG A 31 0.68 18.14 3.30
N GLU A 32 1.25 19.27 2.85
CA GLU A 32 0.96 19.85 1.54
C GLU A 32 1.20 18.86 0.39
N VAL A 33 2.36 18.19 0.39
CA VAL A 33 2.70 17.20 -0.64
C VAL A 33 1.76 16.00 -0.59
N LEU A 34 1.45 15.49 0.61
CA LEU A 34 0.60 14.32 0.75
C LEU A 34 -0.87 14.63 0.45
N GLU A 35 -1.36 15.83 0.67
CA GLU A 35 -2.71 16.24 0.25
C GLU A 35 -2.85 16.26 -1.27
N ALA A 36 -1.83 16.72 -1.99
CA ALA A 36 -1.79 16.64 -3.44
C ALA A 36 -1.76 15.16 -3.92
N ALA A 37 -0.93 14.32 -3.29
CA ALA A 37 -0.86 12.90 -3.62
C ALA A 37 -2.18 12.16 -3.31
N GLU A 38 -2.84 12.45 -2.18
CA GLU A 38 -4.15 11.89 -1.85
C GLU A 38 -5.18 12.22 -2.93
N THR A 39 -5.22 13.48 -3.37
CA THR A 39 -6.13 13.92 -4.43
C THR A 39 -5.90 13.13 -5.71
N LEU A 40 -4.65 13.01 -6.16
CA LEU A 40 -4.31 12.26 -7.36
C LEU A 40 -4.63 10.76 -7.22
N VAL A 41 -4.34 10.15 -6.06
CA VAL A 41 -4.69 8.74 -5.79
C VAL A 41 -6.20 8.52 -5.90
N ARG A 42 -7.01 9.38 -5.25
CA ARG A 42 -8.47 9.29 -5.32
C ARG A 42 -8.99 9.40 -6.75
N ASP A 43 -8.51 10.38 -7.51
CA ASP A 43 -8.93 10.60 -8.90
C ASP A 43 -8.57 9.39 -9.78
N ARG A 44 -7.35 8.86 -9.65
CA ARG A 44 -6.90 7.70 -10.41
C ARG A 44 -7.67 6.44 -10.05
N LEU A 45 -7.88 6.15 -8.77
CA LEU A 45 -8.61 4.96 -8.33
C LEU A 45 -10.10 5.04 -8.68
N ALA A 46 -10.70 6.25 -8.67
CA ALA A 46 -12.05 6.46 -9.15
C ALA A 46 -12.17 6.15 -10.66
N ALA A 47 -11.21 6.60 -11.47
CA ALA A 47 -11.15 6.31 -12.90
C ALA A 47 -10.86 4.83 -13.19
N TYR A 48 -9.97 4.19 -12.43
CA TYR A 48 -9.62 2.78 -12.54
C TYR A 48 -10.81 1.86 -12.23
N GLY A 49 -11.63 2.24 -11.27
CA GLY A 49 -12.88 1.58 -10.93
C GLY A 49 -12.72 0.27 -10.14
N ARG A 50 -13.85 -0.37 -9.86
CA ARG A 50 -13.95 -1.58 -9.00
C ARG A 50 -14.61 -2.74 -9.72
N GLY A 51 -14.32 -2.91 -11.01
CA GLY A 51 -14.81 -4.05 -11.78
C GLY A 51 -14.31 -5.39 -11.21
N ALA A 52 -15.06 -6.48 -11.42
CA ALA A 52 -14.71 -7.82 -10.91
C ALA A 52 -13.36 -8.36 -11.44
N ALA A 53 -12.82 -7.77 -12.51
CA ALA A 53 -11.48 -8.08 -13.00
C ALA A 53 -10.36 -7.45 -12.16
N ARG A 54 -10.65 -6.43 -11.35
CA ARG A 54 -9.66 -5.60 -10.63
C ARG A 54 -9.85 -5.57 -9.12
N TYR A 55 -11.06 -5.86 -8.64
CA TYR A 55 -11.47 -5.72 -7.25
C TYR A 55 -12.13 -6.99 -6.73
N GLY A 56 -11.75 -7.42 -5.54
CA GLY A 56 -12.28 -8.63 -4.90
C GLY A 56 -11.58 -8.91 -3.58
N LEU A 57 -11.56 -10.19 -3.19
CA LEU A 57 -10.90 -10.61 -1.95
C LEU A 57 -9.37 -10.57 -2.15
N ILE A 58 -8.69 -9.89 -1.24
CA ILE A 58 -7.23 -9.75 -1.20
C ILE A 58 -6.69 -10.14 0.18
N HIS A 59 -5.39 -10.41 0.25
CA HIS A 59 -4.71 -10.67 1.52
C HIS A 59 -4.51 -9.41 2.35
N ALA A 60 -4.20 -8.30 1.68
CA ALA A 60 -3.98 -6.96 2.23
C ALA A 60 -2.76 -6.78 3.17
N ASP A 61 -2.05 -7.85 3.54
CA ASP A 61 -0.80 -7.80 4.31
C ASP A 61 0.22 -8.85 3.83
N MET A 62 0.45 -8.93 2.51
CA MET A 62 1.40 -9.87 1.88
C MET A 62 2.88 -9.54 2.12
N ARG A 63 3.23 -8.96 3.26
CA ARG A 63 4.62 -8.65 3.62
C ARG A 63 5.50 -9.90 3.60
N LEU A 64 6.80 -9.70 3.36
CA LEU A 64 7.78 -10.80 3.37
C LEU A 64 7.75 -11.62 4.66
N ALA A 65 7.41 -10.99 5.80
CA ALA A 65 7.25 -11.67 7.09
C ALA A 65 6.09 -12.68 7.11
N ASN A 66 5.11 -12.54 6.21
CA ASN A 66 3.95 -13.41 6.08
C ASN A 66 4.11 -14.46 4.95
N LEU A 67 5.33 -14.59 4.41
CA LEU A 67 5.69 -15.59 3.40
C LEU A 67 6.59 -16.66 4.05
N LEU A 68 6.14 -17.91 4.03
CA LEU A 68 6.94 -19.06 4.44
C LEU A 68 7.49 -19.76 3.20
N ILE A 69 8.81 -19.87 3.13
CA ILE A 69 9.51 -20.57 2.02
C ILE A 69 9.96 -21.95 2.50
N ASP A 70 9.53 -22.99 1.80
CA ASP A 70 9.88 -24.37 2.08
C ASP A 70 10.19 -25.13 0.78
N GLY A 71 11.45 -25.44 0.55
CA GLY A 71 11.89 -26.25 -0.59
C GLY A 71 11.52 -25.73 -2.00
N GLY A 72 11.22 -24.43 -2.12
CA GLY A 72 10.76 -23.81 -3.38
C GLY A 72 9.26 -23.50 -3.41
N ASP A 73 8.49 -23.99 -2.45
CA ASP A 73 7.10 -23.63 -2.25
C ASP A 73 7.01 -22.35 -1.39
N THR A 74 6.10 -21.44 -1.78
CA THR A 74 5.76 -20.26 -1.00
C THR A 74 4.36 -20.41 -0.41
N ARG A 75 4.24 -20.24 0.90
CA ARG A 75 2.96 -20.29 1.61
C ARG A 75 2.68 -18.97 2.27
N LEU A 76 1.43 -18.51 2.16
CA LEU A 76 0.92 -17.32 2.84
C LEU A 76 0.37 -17.69 4.21
N ILE A 77 0.64 -16.82 5.20
CA ILE A 77 0.08 -16.89 6.55
C ILE A 77 -0.46 -15.52 6.95
N ASP A 78 -1.16 -15.44 8.07
CA ASP A 78 -1.67 -14.20 8.67
C ASP A 78 -2.73 -13.50 7.80
N PHE A 79 -3.92 -14.09 7.76
CA PHE A 79 -5.07 -13.59 6.99
C PHE A 79 -5.99 -12.66 7.80
N ASP A 80 -5.51 -12.10 8.90
CA ASP A 80 -6.35 -11.27 9.80
C ASP A 80 -6.82 -10.00 9.09
N ASP A 81 -5.97 -9.39 8.25
CA ASP A 81 -6.29 -8.23 7.43
C ASP A 81 -7.02 -8.56 6.11
N CYS A 82 -7.22 -9.84 5.81
CA CYS A 82 -7.85 -10.28 4.56
C CYS A 82 -9.23 -9.64 4.38
N GLY A 83 -9.41 -8.92 3.27
CA GLY A 83 -10.59 -8.12 3.01
C GLY A 83 -10.85 -7.86 1.54
N PHE A 84 -11.73 -6.93 1.24
CA PHE A 84 -12.03 -6.54 -0.13
C PHE A 84 -11.21 -5.32 -0.54
N GLY A 85 -10.55 -5.41 -1.69
CA GLY A 85 -9.71 -4.35 -2.25
C GLY A 85 -9.33 -4.63 -3.69
N TRP A 86 -8.52 -3.77 -4.28
CA TRP A 86 -7.96 -3.99 -5.62
C TRP A 86 -6.85 -5.05 -5.57
N PHE A 87 -6.81 -5.94 -6.54
CA PHE A 87 -5.84 -7.04 -6.55
C PHE A 87 -4.39 -6.56 -6.55
N MET A 88 -4.08 -5.46 -7.24
CA MET A 88 -2.73 -4.89 -7.27
C MET A 88 -2.31 -4.24 -5.94
N TYR A 89 -3.24 -4.00 -5.02
CA TYR A 89 -2.92 -3.55 -3.67
C TYR A 89 -2.06 -4.57 -2.91
N ASP A 90 -2.20 -5.87 -3.20
CA ASP A 90 -1.39 -6.90 -2.55
C ASP A 90 0.11 -6.79 -2.88
N PHE A 91 0.48 -6.28 -4.07
CA PHE A 91 1.88 -5.93 -4.32
C PHE A 91 2.35 -4.79 -3.40
N ALA A 92 1.56 -3.72 -3.29
CA ALA A 92 1.89 -2.59 -2.41
C ALA A 92 2.00 -3.05 -0.95
N ALA A 93 1.11 -3.93 -0.50
CA ALA A 93 1.19 -4.55 0.82
C ALA A 93 2.47 -5.39 0.97
N GLY A 94 2.87 -6.12 -0.08
CA GLY A 94 4.08 -6.94 -0.10
C GLY A 94 5.38 -6.19 0.14
N ILE A 95 5.47 -4.94 -0.33
CA ILE A 95 6.64 -4.07 -0.17
C ILE A 95 6.52 -3.07 0.99
N SER A 96 5.55 -3.26 1.90
CA SER A 96 5.35 -2.39 3.06
C SER A 96 6.65 -2.17 3.84
N PHE A 97 6.97 -0.93 4.17
CA PHE A 97 8.17 -0.46 4.86
C PHE A 97 9.50 -0.61 4.08
N MET A 98 9.45 -1.04 2.83
CA MET A 98 10.62 -1.14 1.96
C MET A 98 10.40 -0.50 0.58
N GLU A 99 9.45 0.39 0.44
CA GLU A 99 9.03 0.99 -0.84
C GLU A 99 10.17 1.76 -1.54
N GLU A 100 11.13 2.29 -0.77
CA GLU A 100 12.34 2.98 -1.30
C GLU A 100 13.52 2.02 -1.52
N HIS A 101 13.36 0.70 -1.30
CA HIS A 101 14.46 -0.24 -1.43
C HIS A 101 14.86 -0.46 -2.91
N PRO A 102 16.17 -0.51 -3.25
CA PRO A 102 16.62 -0.65 -4.65
C PRO A 102 16.12 -1.90 -5.39
N GLN A 103 15.68 -2.92 -4.66
CA GLN A 103 15.13 -4.14 -5.26
C GLN A 103 13.65 -4.04 -5.63
N VAL A 104 12.93 -2.98 -5.25
CA VAL A 104 11.49 -2.85 -5.53
C VAL A 104 11.16 -2.96 -7.02
N PRO A 105 11.91 -2.36 -7.96
CA PRO A 105 11.64 -2.55 -9.38
C PRO A 105 11.73 -4.02 -9.81
N ALA A 106 12.75 -4.76 -9.36
CA ALA A 106 12.89 -6.18 -9.68
C ALA A 106 11.78 -7.04 -9.02
N LEU A 107 11.35 -6.70 -7.81
CA LEU A 107 10.23 -7.36 -7.14
C LEU A 107 8.91 -7.11 -7.89
N ARG A 108 8.71 -5.89 -8.42
CA ARG A 108 7.55 -5.54 -9.24
C ARG A 108 7.49 -6.39 -10.52
N GLU A 109 8.59 -6.50 -11.24
CA GLU A 109 8.66 -7.33 -12.45
C GLU A 109 8.37 -8.81 -12.14
N ALA A 110 9.00 -9.36 -11.10
CA ALA A 110 8.75 -10.75 -10.68
C ALA A 110 7.29 -10.98 -10.26
N TRP A 111 6.67 -10.01 -9.56
CA TRP A 111 5.25 -10.07 -9.21
C TRP A 111 4.36 -10.08 -10.45
N LEU A 112 4.61 -9.17 -11.38
CA LEU A 112 3.84 -9.05 -12.62
C LEU A 112 3.95 -10.32 -13.46
N ASP A 113 5.14 -10.91 -13.58
CA ASP A 113 5.37 -12.16 -14.31
C ASP A 113 4.61 -13.32 -13.66
N GLY A 114 4.69 -13.44 -12.33
CA GLY A 114 3.95 -14.46 -11.58
C GLY A 114 2.42 -14.28 -11.71
N TYR A 115 1.95 -13.03 -11.66
CA TYR A 115 0.52 -12.73 -11.81
C TYR A 115 0.02 -13.09 -13.22
N ARG A 116 0.76 -12.70 -14.27
CA ARG A 116 0.45 -13.02 -15.68
C ARG A 116 0.41 -14.51 -15.96
N ALA A 117 1.20 -15.31 -15.25
CA ALA A 117 1.18 -16.77 -15.40
C ALA A 117 -0.16 -17.41 -14.97
N VAL A 118 -0.93 -16.71 -14.11
CA VAL A 118 -2.19 -17.24 -13.56
C VAL A 118 -3.41 -16.49 -14.12
N ARG A 119 -3.27 -15.19 -14.39
CA ARG A 119 -4.38 -14.33 -14.78
C ARG A 119 -3.92 -13.22 -15.75
N PRO A 120 -4.74 -12.87 -16.77
CA PRO A 120 -4.45 -11.70 -17.60
C PRO A 120 -4.29 -10.43 -16.77
N LEU A 121 -3.36 -9.59 -17.18
CA LEU A 121 -3.07 -8.30 -16.57
C LEU A 121 -2.95 -7.26 -17.68
N ASP A 122 -3.77 -6.24 -17.61
CA ASP A 122 -3.77 -5.15 -18.57
C ASP A 122 -2.70 -4.11 -18.20
N ARG A 123 -2.30 -3.29 -19.18
CA ARG A 123 -1.34 -2.21 -18.94
C ARG A 123 -1.85 -1.18 -17.93
N GLU A 124 -3.14 -0.95 -17.87
CA GLU A 124 -3.76 -0.07 -16.87
C GLU A 124 -3.51 -0.59 -15.44
N ASP A 125 -3.60 -1.92 -15.22
CA ASP A 125 -3.35 -2.52 -13.91
C ASP A 125 -1.90 -2.29 -13.48
N GLU A 126 -0.94 -2.38 -14.42
CA GLU A 126 0.48 -2.15 -14.15
C GLU A 126 0.78 -0.69 -13.81
N VAL A 127 0.17 0.24 -14.55
CA VAL A 127 0.35 1.69 -14.35
C VAL A 127 -0.24 2.12 -13.01
N GLU A 128 -1.31 1.46 -12.56
CA GLU A 128 -2.01 1.83 -11.33
C GLU A 128 -1.31 1.34 -10.05
N ILE A 129 -0.31 0.45 -10.15
CA ILE A 129 0.46 -0.05 -9.01
C ILE A 129 1.05 1.10 -8.17
N ASP A 130 1.50 2.17 -8.80
CA ASP A 130 2.10 3.31 -8.08
C ASP A 130 1.06 4.03 -7.21
N SER A 131 -0.20 4.10 -7.65
CA SER A 131 -1.31 4.62 -6.82
C SER A 131 -1.59 3.71 -5.62
N PHE A 132 -1.51 2.39 -5.78
CA PHE A 132 -1.66 1.46 -4.66
C PHE A 132 -0.48 1.54 -3.68
N ILE A 133 0.74 1.75 -4.17
CA ILE A 133 1.91 2.00 -3.30
C ILE A 133 1.68 3.25 -2.47
N MET A 134 1.22 4.35 -3.08
CA MET A 134 0.92 5.58 -2.34
C MET A 134 -0.23 5.40 -1.36
N LEU A 135 -1.32 4.75 -1.76
CA LEU A 135 -2.45 4.44 -0.88
C LEU A 135 -1.98 3.67 0.37
N ARG A 136 -1.25 2.57 0.15
CA ARG A 136 -0.70 1.75 1.24
C ARG A 136 0.29 2.52 2.10
N ARG A 137 1.19 3.30 1.49
CA ARG A 137 2.20 4.08 2.20
C ARG A 137 1.58 5.12 3.14
N MET A 138 0.52 5.79 2.71
CA MET A 138 -0.20 6.77 3.55
C MET A 138 -1.01 6.08 4.66
N ALA A 139 -1.60 4.91 4.39
CA ALA A 139 -2.21 4.08 5.44
C ALA A 139 -1.18 3.66 6.49
N LEU A 140 0.02 3.24 6.08
CA LEU A 140 1.11 2.88 6.98
C LEU A 140 1.63 4.08 7.79
N LEU A 141 1.62 5.29 7.23
CA LEU A 141 1.96 6.50 7.97
C LEU A 141 0.99 6.72 9.14
N ALA A 142 -0.32 6.54 8.91
CA ALA A 142 -1.32 6.57 9.98
C ALA A 142 -1.09 5.43 11.00
N TRP A 143 -0.78 4.22 10.49
CA TRP A 143 -0.50 3.05 11.32
C TRP A 143 0.68 3.27 12.27
N THR A 144 1.75 3.95 11.84
CA THR A 144 2.89 4.25 12.73
C THR A 144 2.49 5.09 13.95
N GLY A 145 1.47 5.93 13.82
CA GLY A 145 0.91 6.71 14.92
C GLY A 145 -0.01 5.89 15.82
N SER A 146 -0.99 5.18 15.23
CA SER A 146 -1.97 4.41 15.97
C SER A 146 -1.38 3.18 16.67
N HIS A 147 -0.25 2.65 16.18
CA HIS A 147 0.45 1.48 16.72
C HIS A 147 1.82 1.83 17.34
N ALA A 148 1.99 3.05 17.83
CA ALA A 148 3.25 3.55 18.41
C ALA A 148 3.82 2.70 19.56
N GLY A 149 3.00 1.82 20.14
CA GLY A 149 3.40 0.83 21.15
C GLY A 149 4.23 -0.35 20.62
N THR A 150 4.26 -0.58 19.30
CA THR A 150 4.97 -1.69 18.68
C THR A 150 6.44 -1.33 18.34
N ASP A 151 7.33 -2.32 18.33
CA ASP A 151 8.74 -2.12 17.98
C ASP A 151 8.89 -1.65 16.53
N LEU A 152 8.09 -2.21 15.62
CA LEU A 152 8.10 -1.84 14.22
C LEU A 152 7.71 -0.36 14.04
N ALA A 153 6.59 0.09 14.61
CA ALA A 153 6.17 1.47 14.49
C ALA A 153 7.22 2.43 15.07
N ARG A 154 7.81 2.11 16.23
CA ARG A 154 8.89 2.92 16.84
C ARG A 154 10.13 3.00 15.96
N SER A 155 10.51 1.93 15.28
CA SER A 155 11.66 1.92 14.38
C SER A 155 11.43 2.72 13.11
N GLN A 156 10.20 2.75 12.60
CA GLN A 156 9.84 3.42 11.35
C GLN A 156 9.52 4.91 11.53
N ALA A 157 8.83 5.28 12.60
CA ALA A 157 8.31 6.62 12.85
C ALA A 157 9.30 7.78 12.61
N PRO A 158 10.60 7.69 12.99
CA PRO A 158 11.52 8.82 12.83
C PRO A 158 11.75 9.27 11.37
N HIS A 159 11.56 8.40 10.39
CA HIS A 159 11.90 8.66 8.99
C HIS A 159 10.75 8.46 8.02
N PHE A 160 9.63 7.88 8.50
CA PHE A 160 8.57 7.41 7.62
C PHE A 160 7.84 8.54 6.91
N ALA A 161 7.50 9.62 7.62
CA ALA A 161 6.82 10.77 7.02
C ALA A 161 7.66 11.44 5.92
N ALA A 162 8.95 11.66 6.18
CA ALA A 162 9.85 12.25 5.19
C ALA A 162 10.06 11.33 3.97
N GLY A 163 10.15 10.01 4.17
CA GLY A 163 10.19 9.03 3.08
C GLY A 163 8.89 9.02 2.28
N THR A 164 7.75 9.10 2.95
CA THR A 164 6.43 9.18 2.30
C THR A 164 6.31 10.44 1.44
N ALA A 165 6.80 11.58 1.91
CA ALA A 165 6.80 12.81 1.12
C ALA A 165 7.67 12.70 -0.14
N ARG A 166 8.88 12.09 -0.05
CA ARG A 166 9.73 11.86 -1.25
C ARG A 166 9.06 10.95 -2.27
N LEU A 167 8.41 9.87 -1.82
CA LEU A 167 7.65 8.99 -2.71
C LEU A 167 6.48 9.74 -3.36
N ALA A 168 5.79 10.59 -2.61
CA ALA A 168 4.70 11.41 -3.13
C ALA A 168 5.19 12.44 -4.15
N GLU A 169 6.32 13.12 -3.91
CA GLU A 169 6.94 14.04 -4.87
C GLU A 169 7.27 13.32 -6.20
N ALA A 170 7.79 12.09 -6.13
CA ALA A 170 8.07 11.27 -7.32
C ALA A 170 6.79 10.80 -8.03
N TYR A 171 5.74 10.48 -7.28
CA TYR A 171 4.44 10.07 -7.82
C TYR A 171 3.69 11.21 -8.53
N LEU A 172 3.89 12.45 -8.07
CA LEU A 172 3.28 13.67 -8.63
C LEU A 172 4.01 14.20 -9.86
N ALA A 173 5.27 13.77 -10.13
CA ALA A 173 6.11 14.24 -11.22
C ALA A 173 5.70 13.62 -12.57
#